data_d677cba3d3e7a33320d80163780b4cea
#
_entry.id   d677cba3d3e7a33320d80163780b4cea
#
_cell.length_a   1.000
_cell.length_b   1.000
_cell.length_c   1.000
_cell.angle_alpha   90.00
_cell.angle_beta   90.00
_cell.angle_gamma   90.00
#
_symmetry.space_group_name_H-M   'P 1'
#
loop_
_entity.id
_entity.type
_entity.pdbx_description
1 polymer ?
#
loop_
_entity_poly.entity_id
_entity_poly.type
_entity_poly.pdbx_seq_one_letter_code
_entity_poly.pdbx_strand_id
1 'polypeptide(L)'
;MHDRLHWMFFKANSSVYTEIAKKTIDERVVNITDDIFTMIYSELPDTVEKLVEPAVQDTLLKIQKEYAKNDDSALKERLIALLKNRLKADEKDMETIVLDEALEIVPKLTGIQLNILSLHLTVLRILHHEVTNRDTFFHMLTSKILLFYSNRMSKTIEYAHLQYLGCTGILSEGSTYKPIEEIFRNRYAGLFTRGFSREEFYEYMGIEIQEFQQLITTCQIDKEKYQFNAMNENVLKYSIAQSGKQEYEEKLLQYYKEHIMEVKEIKDDISSHVQGFEELADFWKKTSEFKSMNLTSVGIEIGLLNYNLQTGSKIQWKDFI
;
A
#
# COMPACT_ATOMS: atom_id res chain seq x y z
N MET A 1 -51.61 25.81 -18.31
CA MET A 1 -50.85 26.51 -19.38
C MET A 1 -49.35 26.54 -19.09
N HIS A 2 -48.93 26.67 -17.83
CA HIS A 2 -47.53 26.75 -17.40
C HIS A 2 -46.76 25.44 -17.69
N ASP A 3 -47.36 24.28 -17.41
CA ASP A 3 -46.72 22.95 -17.61
C ASP A 3 -46.46 22.64 -19.10
N ARG A 4 -47.31 23.10 -20.00
CA ARG A 4 -47.17 22.85 -21.43
C ARG A 4 -46.00 23.65 -22.06
N LEU A 5 -45.79 24.87 -21.60
CA LEU A 5 -44.67 25.74 -22.01
C LEU A 5 -43.34 25.18 -21.46
N HIS A 6 -43.33 24.72 -20.21
CA HIS A 6 -42.15 24.07 -19.59
C HIS A 6 -41.76 22.79 -20.33
N TRP A 7 -42.76 21.98 -20.72
CA TRP A 7 -42.53 20.74 -21.47
C TRP A 7 -42.04 21.00 -22.90
N MET A 8 -42.56 22.00 -23.58
CA MET A 8 -42.11 22.41 -24.91
C MET A 8 -40.68 22.97 -24.89
N PHE A 9 -40.34 23.78 -23.87
CA PHE A 9 -38.98 24.27 -23.65
C PHE A 9 -37.99 23.15 -23.38
N PHE A 10 -38.36 22.20 -22.53
CA PHE A 10 -37.55 21.02 -22.23
C PHE A 10 -37.32 20.16 -23.48
N LYS A 11 -38.36 19.93 -24.28
CA LYS A 11 -38.27 19.13 -25.50
C LYS A 11 -37.42 19.81 -26.59
N ALA A 12 -37.51 21.14 -26.71
CA ALA A 12 -36.72 21.91 -27.68
C ALA A 12 -35.23 21.95 -27.31
N ASN A 13 -34.89 21.97 -25.99
CA ASN A 13 -33.52 22.00 -25.56
C ASN A 13 -32.90 20.61 -25.38
N SER A 14 -33.69 19.56 -25.22
CA SER A 14 -33.17 18.19 -25.01
C SER A 14 -32.31 17.67 -26.16
N SER A 15 -32.65 18.02 -27.41
CA SER A 15 -31.83 17.65 -28.56
C SER A 15 -30.46 18.34 -28.57
N VAL A 16 -30.43 19.63 -28.21
CA VAL A 16 -29.19 20.42 -28.13
C VAL A 16 -28.30 19.86 -27.03
N TYR A 17 -28.85 19.59 -25.85
CA TYR A 17 -28.09 18.97 -24.74
C TYR A 17 -27.58 17.58 -25.09
N THR A 18 -28.36 16.79 -25.83
CA THR A 18 -27.93 15.47 -26.30
C THR A 18 -26.79 15.56 -27.31
N GLU A 19 -26.81 16.50 -28.21
CA GLU A 19 -25.74 16.72 -29.20
C GLU A 19 -24.45 17.20 -28.52
N ILE A 20 -24.55 18.14 -27.57
CA ILE A 20 -23.39 18.61 -26.78
C ILE A 20 -22.78 17.44 -25.97
N ALA A 21 -23.62 16.67 -25.29
CA ALA A 21 -23.17 15.53 -24.53
C ALA A 21 -22.49 14.48 -25.43
N LYS A 22 -23.06 14.19 -26.60
CA LYS A 22 -22.48 13.26 -27.57
C LYS A 22 -21.11 13.73 -28.04
N LYS A 23 -20.98 14.99 -28.43
CA LYS A 23 -19.69 15.56 -28.84
C LYS A 23 -18.63 15.42 -27.74
N THR A 24 -18.99 15.75 -26.49
CA THR A 24 -18.09 15.61 -25.33
C THR A 24 -17.67 14.16 -25.12
N ILE A 25 -18.61 13.20 -25.25
CA ILE A 25 -18.33 11.77 -25.15
C ILE A 25 -17.34 11.34 -26.24
N ASP A 26 -17.62 11.71 -27.50
CA ASP A 26 -16.79 11.36 -28.66
C ASP A 26 -15.35 11.89 -28.47
N GLU A 27 -15.20 13.16 -28.08
CA GLU A 27 -13.89 13.77 -27.81
C GLU A 27 -13.11 13.04 -26.71
N ARG A 28 -13.76 12.64 -25.61
CA ARG A 28 -13.13 11.88 -24.51
C ARG A 28 -12.77 10.46 -24.93
N VAL A 29 -13.63 9.79 -25.67
CA VAL A 29 -13.35 8.43 -26.19
C VAL A 29 -12.14 8.46 -27.10
N VAL A 30 -12.05 9.43 -28.02
CA VAL A 30 -10.86 9.58 -28.88
C VAL A 30 -9.62 9.80 -28.05
N ASN A 31 -9.67 10.73 -27.08
CA ASN A 31 -8.52 11.04 -26.21
C ASN A 31 -7.98 9.82 -25.46
N ILE A 32 -8.84 9.05 -24.80
CA ILE A 32 -8.36 7.86 -24.06
C ILE A 32 -7.90 6.76 -25.01
N THR A 33 -8.51 6.63 -26.18
CA THR A 33 -8.14 5.63 -27.18
C THR A 33 -6.74 5.92 -27.73
N ASP A 34 -6.43 7.17 -28.03
CA ASP A 34 -5.10 7.59 -28.50
C ASP A 34 -4.02 7.31 -27.45
N ASP A 35 -4.31 7.60 -26.17
CA ASP A 35 -3.39 7.31 -25.06
C ASP A 35 -3.17 5.80 -24.89
N ILE A 36 -4.23 4.99 -25.00
CA ILE A 36 -4.14 3.52 -24.94
C ILE A 36 -3.28 2.99 -26.08
N PHE A 37 -3.52 3.39 -27.31
CA PHE A 37 -2.71 2.92 -28.43
C PHE A 37 -1.27 3.40 -28.33
N THR A 38 -1.04 4.63 -27.89
CA THR A 38 0.31 5.15 -27.63
C THR A 38 1.04 4.27 -26.61
N MET A 39 0.41 3.92 -25.50
CA MET A 39 0.96 3.03 -24.49
C MET A 39 1.25 1.62 -25.06
N ILE A 40 0.30 1.03 -25.81
CA ILE A 40 0.48 -0.32 -26.37
C ILE A 40 1.65 -0.33 -27.36
N TYR A 41 1.69 0.59 -28.32
CA TYR A 41 2.76 0.61 -29.33
C TYR A 41 4.14 0.96 -28.75
N SER A 42 4.21 1.80 -27.73
CA SER A 42 5.49 2.22 -27.14
C SER A 42 6.01 1.26 -26.06
N GLU A 43 5.13 0.64 -25.27
CA GLU A 43 5.52 -0.13 -24.10
C GLU A 43 5.21 -1.63 -24.20
N LEU A 44 4.25 -2.03 -25.04
CA LEU A 44 3.75 -3.40 -25.15
C LEU A 44 3.56 -3.85 -26.62
N PRO A 45 4.52 -3.63 -27.53
CA PRO A 45 4.32 -3.94 -28.96
C PRO A 45 3.98 -5.41 -29.20
N ASP A 46 4.48 -6.33 -28.36
CA ASP A 46 4.23 -7.77 -28.49
C ASP A 46 2.79 -8.18 -28.08
N THR A 47 2.00 -7.27 -27.53
CA THR A 47 0.60 -7.53 -27.11
C THR A 47 -0.44 -7.04 -28.13
N VAL A 48 0.00 -6.46 -29.26
CA VAL A 48 -0.91 -5.94 -30.30
C VAL A 48 -1.86 -7.01 -30.83
N GLU A 49 -1.40 -8.26 -30.94
CA GLU A 49 -2.21 -9.38 -31.38
C GLU A 49 -3.37 -9.70 -30.41
N LYS A 50 -3.23 -9.41 -29.11
CA LYS A 50 -4.31 -9.56 -28.12
C LYS A 50 -5.50 -8.59 -28.35
N LEU A 51 -5.29 -7.52 -29.11
CA LEU A 51 -6.37 -6.57 -29.40
C LEU A 51 -7.53 -7.17 -30.20
N VAL A 52 -7.34 -8.30 -30.89
CA VAL A 52 -8.44 -8.97 -31.59
C VAL A 52 -9.27 -9.90 -30.69
N GLU A 53 -8.83 -10.12 -29.45
CA GLU A 53 -9.53 -10.96 -28.49
C GLU A 53 -10.81 -10.31 -27.98
N PRO A 54 -11.96 -11.01 -27.98
CA PRO A 54 -13.22 -10.45 -27.51
C PRO A 54 -13.17 -9.90 -26.06
N ALA A 55 -12.44 -10.57 -25.17
CA ALA A 55 -12.28 -10.13 -23.78
C ALA A 55 -11.52 -8.80 -23.69
N VAL A 56 -10.46 -8.62 -24.48
CA VAL A 56 -9.70 -7.37 -24.54
C VAL A 56 -10.55 -6.24 -25.13
N GLN A 57 -11.34 -6.54 -26.17
CA GLN A 57 -12.26 -5.56 -26.77
C GLN A 57 -13.34 -5.11 -25.77
N ASP A 58 -13.92 -6.04 -25.00
CA ASP A 58 -14.86 -5.70 -23.92
C ASP A 58 -14.23 -4.78 -22.87
N THR A 59 -13.00 -5.10 -22.46
CA THR A 59 -12.21 -4.27 -21.53
C THR A 59 -11.98 -2.86 -22.08
N LEU A 60 -11.60 -2.72 -23.34
CA LEU A 60 -11.42 -1.42 -24.00
C LEU A 60 -12.72 -0.61 -24.02
N LEU A 61 -13.84 -1.23 -24.38
CA LEU A 61 -15.15 -0.59 -24.37
C LEU A 61 -15.56 -0.11 -22.95
N LYS A 62 -15.31 -0.92 -21.93
CA LYS A 62 -15.55 -0.54 -20.53
C LYS A 62 -14.74 0.68 -20.14
N ILE A 63 -13.45 0.71 -20.45
CA ILE A 63 -12.54 1.83 -20.16
C ILE A 63 -13.03 3.10 -20.85
N GLN A 64 -13.33 3.04 -22.13
CA GLN A 64 -13.85 4.16 -22.89
C GLN A 64 -15.15 4.70 -22.30
N LYS A 65 -16.10 3.82 -21.96
CA LYS A 65 -17.38 4.17 -21.35
C LYS A 65 -17.21 4.86 -19.98
N GLU A 66 -16.33 4.37 -19.12
CA GLU A 66 -16.14 4.93 -17.78
C GLU A 66 -15.42 6.29 -17.85
N TYR A 67 -14.40 6.44 -18.68
CA TYR A 67 -13.73 7.72 -18.86
C TYR A 67 -14.61 8.77 -19.56
N ALA A 68 -15.44 8.35 -20.51
CA ALA A 68 -16.37 9.27 -21.20
C ALA A 68 -17.34 9.98 -20.26
N LYS A 69 -17.71 9.36 -19.12
CA LYS A 69 -18.59 9.97 -18.12
C LYS A 69 -17.91 11.10 -17.34
N ASN A 70 -16.62 10.97 -17.07
CA ASN A 70 -15.86 11.87 -16.21
C ASN A 70 -14.56 12.26 -16.88
N ASP A 71 -14.22 13.54 -16.92
CA ASP A 71 -12.93 14.03 -17.43
C ASP A 71 -11.88 14.03 -16.30
N ASP A 72 -11.71 12.87 -15.67
CA ASP A 72 -10.78 12.68 -14.54
C ASP A 72 -9.47 12.06 -15.04
N SER A 73 -8.42 12.89 -15.11
CA SER A 73 -7.08 12.45 -15.52
C SER A 73 -6.49 11.37 -14.64
N ALA A 74 -6.78 11.41 -13.34
CA ALA A 74 -6.30 10.39 -12.40
C ALA A 74 -7.04 9.05 -12.60
N LEU A 75 -8.33 9.08 -12.95
CA LEU A 75 -9.05 7.88 -13.35
C LEU A 75 -8.49 7.32 -14.65
N LYS A 76 -8.23 8.17 -15.66
CA LYS A 76 -7.62 7.77 -16.94
C LYS A 76 -6.29 7.02 -16.71
N GLU A 77 -5.41 7.59 -15.92
CA GLU A 77 -4.12 6.97 -15.60
C GLU A 77 -4.28 5.58 -14.95
N ARG A 78 -5.21 5.44 -14.00
CA ARG A 78 -5.49 4.16 -13.35
C ARG A 78 -6.04 3.12 -14.33
N LEU A 79 -6.98 3.52 -15.20
CA LEU A 79 -7.58 2.61 -16.17
C LEU A 79 -6.54 2.12 -17.21
N ILE A 80 -5.66 3.01 -17.68
CA ILE A 80 -4.57 2.66 -18.61
C ILE A 80 -3.57 1.73 -17.90
N ALA A 81 -3.21 1.99 -16.64
CA ALA A 81 -2.30 1.14 -15.88
C ALA A 81 -2.87 -0.27 -15.64
N LEU A 82 -4.18 -0.39 -15.32
CA LEU A 82 -4.86 -1.69 -15.20
C LEU A 82 -4.89 -2.43 -16.54
N LEU A 83 -5.22 -1.74 -17.64
CA LEU A 83 -5.18 -2.35 -18.96
C LEU A 83 -3.80 -2.85 -19.32
N LYS A 84 -2.76 -2.08 -19.01
CA LYS A 84 -1.37 -2.48 -19.21
C LYS A 84 -1.02 -3.78 -18.46
N ASN A 85 -1.45 -3.92 -17.21
CA ASN A 85 -1.27 -5.15 -16.45
C ASN A 85 -2.09 -6.29 -17.05
N ARG A 86 -3.34 -6.03 -17.43
CA ARG A 86 -4.24 -7.01 -18.05
C ARG A 86 -3.71 -7.59 -19.37
N LEU A 87 -3.08 -6.75 -20.21
CA LEU A 87 -2.45 -7.19 -21.46
C LEU A 87 -1.19 -8.06 -21.23
N LYS A 88 -0.51 -7.90 -20.09
CA LYS A 88 0.65 -8.72 -19.70
C LYS A 88 0.27 -10.04 -19.05
N ALA A 89 -0.89 -10.10 -18.40
CA ALA A 89 -1.35 -11.30 -17.72
C ALA A 89 -1.67 -12.41 -18.72
N ASP A 90 -1.48 -13.66 -18.27
CA ASP A 90 -1.83 -14.83 -19.06
C ASP A 90 -3.36 -15.05 -19.06
N GLU A 91 -3.87 -15.65 -20.14
CA GLU A 91 -5.29 -15.96 -20.22
C GLU A 91 -5.74 -16.96 -19.15
N LYS A 92 -6.90 -16.69 -18.53
CA LYS A 92 -7.57 -17.57 -17.55
C LYS A 92 -6.81 -17.78 -16.24
N ASP A 93 -5.86 -16.91 -15.90
CA ASP A 93 -5.27 -16.90 -14.57
C ASP A 93 -6.11 -16.06 -13.59
N MET A 94 -5.93 -16.30 -12.29
CA MET A 94 -6.58 -15.53 -11.22
C MET A 94 -6.25 -14.03 -11.33
N GLU A 95 -5.02 -13.70 -11.74
CA GLU A 95 -4.58 -12.32 -11.97
C GLU A 95 -5.45 -11.62 -13.00
N THR A 96 -5.77 -12.28 -14.10
CA THR A 96 -6.65 -11.77 -15.16
C THR A 96 -8.05 -11.44 -14.64
N ILE A 97 -8.64 -12.37 -13.86
CA ILE A 97 -9.98 -12.16 -13.27
C ILE A 97 -9.96 -10.96 -12.32
N VAL A 98 -8.96 -10.87 -11.48
CA VAL A 98 -8.82 -9.75 -10.51
C VAL A 98 -8.63 -8.42 -11.22
N LEU A 99 -7.87 -8.37 -12.31
CA LEU A 99 -7.68 -7.16 -13.11
C LEU A 99 -8.96 -6.72 -13.82
N ASP A 100 -9.72 -7.67 -14.38
CA ASP A 100 -11.02 -7.37 -15.02
C ASP A 100 -12.03 -6.83 -13.99
N GLU A 101 -12.09 -7.40 -12.77
CA GLU A 101 -12.91 -6.87 -11.68
C GLU A 101 -12.42 -5.49 -11.20
N ALA A 102 -11.11 -5.29 -11.06
CA ALA A 102 -10.54 -4.01 -10.65
C ALA A 102 -10.91 -2.89 -11.64
N LEU A 103 -10.91 -3.17 -12.95
CA LEU A 103 -11.34 -2.23 -14.00
C LEU A 103 -12.81 -1.78 -13.83
N GLU A 104 -13.68 -2.68 -13.34
CA GLU A 104 -15.09 -2.36 -13.09
C GLU A 104 -15.30 -1.57 -11.78
N ILE A 105 -14.41 -1.75 -10.81
CA ILE A 105 -14.56 -1.20 -9.45
C ILE A 105 -13.88 0.17 -9.33
N VAL A 106 -12.68 0.35 -9.90
CA VAL A 106 -11.90 1.61 -9.78
C VAL A 106 -12.69 2.87 -10.11
N PRO A 107 -13.56 2.91 -11.16
CA PRO A 107 -14.37 4.08 -11.45
C PRO A 107 -15.41 4.46 -10.38
N LYS A 108 -15.71 3.53 -9.46
CA LYS A 108 -16.70 3.70 -8.39
C LYS A 108 -16.06 4.15 -7.08
N LEU A 109 -14.72 4.20 -7.00
CA LEU A 109 -13.99 4.53 -5.78
C LEU A 109 -13.62 6.00 -5.71
N THR A 110 -13.69 6.54 -4.50
CA THR A 110 -13.15 7.86 -4.17
C THR A 110 -11.63 7.80 -3.94
N GLY A 111 -10.93 8.94 -4.07
CA GLY A 111 -9.50 9.02 -3.73
C GLY A 111 -9.21 8.63 -2.27
N ILE A 112 -10.16 8.88 -1.34
CA ILE A 112 -10.04 8.46 0.06
C ILE A 112 -10.05 6.94 0.16
N GLN A 113 -10.94 6.26 -0.55
CA GLN A 113 -11.04 4.80 -0.55
C GLN A 113 -9.82 4.12 -1.17
N LEU A 114 -9.31 4.67 -2.27
CA LEU A 114 -8.04 4.22 -2.86
C LEU A 114 -6.89 4.31 -1.85
N ASN A 115 -6.80 5.43 -1.13
CA ASN A 115 -5.77 5.63 -0.12
C ASN A 115 -5.95 4.73 1.11
N ILE A 116 -7.19 4.41 1.52
CA ILE A 116 -7.47 3.42 2.59
C ILE A 116 -6.89 2.06 2.20
N LEU A 117 -7.13 1.59 0.97
CA LEU A 117 -6.60 0.32 0.48
C LEU A 117 -5.07 0.33 0.44
N SER A 118 -4.47 1.42 -0.09
CA SER A 118 -3.01 1.56 -0.17
C SER A 118 -2.36 1.64 1.20
N LEU A 119 -2.91 2.40 2.14
CA LEU A 119 -2.38 2.53 3.50
C LEU A 119 -2.37 1.17 4.21
N HIS A 120 -3.49 0.44 4.14
CA HIS A 120 -3.62 -0.88 4.75
C HIS A 120 -2.62 -1.89 4.14
N LEU A 121 -2.52 -1.91 2.82
CA LEU A 121 -1.59 -2.77 2.09
C LEU A 121 -0.14 -2.47 2.47
N THR A 122 0.24 -1.18 2.46
CA THR A 122 1.61 -0.73 2.70
C THR A 122 2.09 -1.08 4.11
N VAL A 123 1.25 -0.86 5.12
CA VAL A 123 1.63 -1.15 6.50
C VAL A 123 1.66 -2.65 6.79
N LEU A 124 0.72 -3.42 6.25
CA LEU A 124 0.54 -4.81 6.67
C LEU A 124 1.20 -5.83 5.75
N ARG A 125 1.33 -5.54 4.45
CA ARG A 125 1.74 -6.55 3.47
C ARG A 125 2.99 -6.21 2.69
N ILE A 126 3.31 -4.93 2.45
CA ILE A 126 4.51 -4.56 1.71
C ILE A 126 5.75 -4.68 2.62
N LEU A 127 6.76 -5.41 2.14
CA LEU A 127 8.08 -5.44 2.76
C LEU A 127 8.94 -4.33 2.16
N HIS A 128 9.35 -3.39 2.99
CA HIS A 128 10.18 -2.25 2.59
C HIS A 128 11.65 -2.60 2.72
N HIS A 129 12.21 -3.25 1.71
CA HIS A 129 13.61 -3.70 1.68
C HIS A 129 14.63 -2.56 1.73
N GLU A 130 14.22 -1.34 1.38
CA GLU A 130 15.03 -0.13 1.50
C GLU A 130 15.28 0.31 2.94
N VAL A 131 14.50 -0.20 3.90
CA VAL A 131 14.65 0.11 5.33
C VAL A 131 15.82 -0.69 5.89
N THR A 132 16.96 -0.03 6.02
CA THR A 132 18.21 -0.60 6.57
C THR A 132 18.68 0.10 7.84
N ASN A 133 18.19 1.31 8.10
CA ASN A 133 18.53 2.14 9.25
C ASN A 133 17.38 3.08 9.60
N ARG A 134 17.54 3.87 10.67
CA ARG A 134 16.51 4.81 11.15
C ARG A 134 16.15 5.88 10.13
N ASP A 135 17.13 6.44 9.42
CA ASP A 135 16.89 7.51 8.43
C ASP A 135 16.03 6.97 7.26
N THR A 136 16.37 5.79 6.73
CA THR A 136 15.59 5.14 5.67
C THR A 136 14.21 4.71 6.15
N PHE A 137 14.06 4.35 7.43
CA PHE A 137 12.76 4.06 8.04
C PHE A 137 11.87 5.31 8.12
N PHE A 138 12.39 6.44 8.61
CA PHE A 138 11.63 7.69 8.68
C PHE A 138 11.28 8.24 7.30
N HIS A 139 12.20 8.08 6.34
CA HIS A 139 11.92 8.42 4.95
C HIS A 139 10.80 7.56 4.37
N MET A 140 10.81 6.25 4.59
CA MET A 140 9.75 5.33 4.16
C MET A 140 8.40 5.71 4.79
N LEU A 141 8.37 6.02 6.10
CA LEU A 141 7.14 6.47 6.76
C LEU A 141 6.54 7.70 6.10
N THR A 142 7.39 8.70 5.80
CA THR A 142 6.94 9.95 5.21
C THR A 142 6.51 9.79 3.76
N SER A 143 7.34 9.11 2.94
CA SER A 143 7.17 9.06 1.48
C SER A 143 6.24 7.94 1.00
N LYS A 144 6.00 6.89 1.81
CA LYS A 144 5.26 5.70 1.38
C LYS A 144 4.08 5.31 2.28
N ILE A 145 3.98 5.84 3.50
CA ILE A 145 2.89 5.54 4.42
C ILE A 145 2.02 6.78 4.66
N LEU A 146 2.61 7.88 5.16
CA LEU A 146 1.87 9.11 5.43
C LEU A 146 1.30 9.77 4.16
N LEU A 147 1.89 9.48 3.01
CA LEU A 147 1.36 9.88 1.70
C LEU A 147 -0.11 9.49 1.51
N PHE A 148 -0.50 8.34 2.05
CA PHE A 148 -1.87 7.81 1.93
C PHE A 148 -2.78 8.21 3.07
N TYR A 149 -2.26 8.77 4.16
CA TYR A 149 -3.08 9.11 5.32
C TYR A 149 -3.84 10.41 5.14
N SER A 150 -5.11 10.42 5.58
CA SER A 150 -5.95 11.61 5.69
C SER A 150 -6.92 11.46 6.85
N ASN A 151 -7.16 12.54 7.59
CA ASN A 151 -8.13 12.58 8.67
C ASN A 151 -9.59 12.31 8.21
N ARG A 152 -9.87 12.39 6.91
CA ARG A 152 -11.16 12.05 6.31
C ARG A 152 -11.46 10.56 6.28
N MET A 153 -10.48 9.71 6.52
CA MET A 153 -10.60 8.23 6.49
C MET A 153 -11.42 7.66 7.65
N SER A 154 -11.73 8.44 8.67
CA SER A 154 -12.46 7.94 9.86
C SER A 154 -13.96 7.73 9.65
N LYS A 155 -14.49 7.92 8.43
CA LYS A 155 -15.92 7.79 8.15
C LYS A 155 -16.30 6.35 7.87
N THR A 156 -17.18 5.76 8.67
CA THR A 156 -17.68 4.38 8.51
C THR A 156 -18.24 4.08 7.11
N ILE A 157 -18.85 5.09 6.46
CA ILE A 157 -19.41 4.92 5.12
C ILE A 157 -18.37 4.53 4.07
N GLU A 158 -17.12 4.97 4.22
CA GLU A 158 -16.05 4.63 3.29
C GLU A 158 -15.76 3.11 3.32
N TYR A 159 -15.74 2.52 4.51
CA TYR A 159 -15.51 1.09 4.72
C TYR A 159 -16.70 0.24 4.27
N ALA A 160 -17.92 0.69 4.57
CA ALA A 160 -19.13 0.01 4.12
C ALA A 160 -19.20 -0.05 2.58
N HIS A 161 -18.80 1.02 1.90
CA HIS A 161 -18.75 1.05 0.43
C HIS A 161 -17.65 0.15 -0.14
N LEU A 162 -16.45 0.15 0.47
CA LEU A 162 -15.36 -0.76 0.09
C LEU A 162 -15.78 -2.23 0.23
N GLN A 163 -16.50 -2.58 1.31
CA GLN A 163 -17.03 -3.90 1.53
C GLN A 163 -18.12 -4.25 0.51
N TYR A 164 -19.05 -3.33 0.23
CA TYR A 164 -20.09 -3.51 -0.79
C TYR A 164 -19.49 -3.79 -2.18
N LEU A 165 -18.41 -3.11 -2.53
CA LEU A 165 -17.70 -3.31 -3.80
C LEU A 165 -16.77 -4.53 -3.81
N GLY A 166 -16.72 -5.32 -2.73
CA GLY A 166 -15.88 -6.51 -2.68
C GLY A 166 -14.38 -6.23 -2.52
N CYS A 167 -13.97 -4.99 -2.23
CA CYS A 167 -12.56 -4.65 -2.00
C CYS A 167 -12.05 -5.15 -0.66
N THR A 168 -12.93 -5.26 0.34
CA THR A 168 -12.59 -5.65 1.71
C THR A 168 -13.56 -6.71 2.24
N GLY A 169 -13.03 -7.58 3.11
CA GLY A 169 -13.79 -8.42 4.00
C GLY A 169 -13.56 -8.01 5.45
N ILE A 170 -14.19 -8.71 6.38
CA ILE A 170 -13.99 -8.55 7.82
C ILE A 170 -13.13 -9.70 8.32
N LEU A 171 -12.14 -9.41 9.19
CA LEU A 171 -11.42 -10.43 9.93
C LEU A 171 -12.38 -11.23 10.79
N SER A 172 -11.95 -12.41 11.24
CA SER A 172 -12.71 -13.23 12.18
C SER A 172 -13.18 -12.40 13.36
N GLU A 173 -14.40 -12.68 13.86
CA GLU A 173 -15.03 -11.92 14.93
C GLU A 173 -14.07 -11.78 16.13
N GLY A 174 -13.89 -10.56 16.62
CA GLY A 174 -12.99 -10.22 17.71
C GLY A 174 -11.50 -10.08 17.31
N SER A 175 -11.13 -10.36 16.06
CA SER A 175 -9.77 -10.16 15.57
C SER A 175 -9.57 -8.74 15.06
N THR A 176 -8.45 -8.14 15.42
CA THR A 176 -8.01 -6.83 14.91
C THR A 176 -6.50 -6.81 14.74
N TYR A 177 -6.01 -5.97 13.83
CA TYR A 177 -4.57 -5.75 13.75
C TYR A 177 -4.05 -4.99 14.96
N LYS A 178 -2.79 -5.26 15.31
CA LYS A 178 -2.08 -4.59 16.39
C LYS A 178 -1.93 -3.09 16.12
N PRO A 179 -1.67 -2.28 17.17
CA PRO A 179 -1.26 -0.88 17.00
C PRO A 179 -0.11 -0.76 15.98
N ILE A 180 -0.09 0.31 15.20
CA ILE A 180 0.89 0.48 14.11
C ILE A 180 2.33 0.51 14.65
N GLU A 181 2.56 1.13 15.79
CA GLU A 181 3.86 1.16 16.48
C GLU A 181 4.31 -0.22 16.94
N GLU A 182 3.38 -1.11 17.32
CA GLU A 182 3.70 -2.51 17.64
C GLU A 182 4.04 -3.32 16.38
N ILE A 183 3.36 -3.04 15.26
CA ILE A 183 3.68 -3.65 13.97
C ILE A 183 5.12 -3.28 13.57
N PHE A 184 5.49 -2.01 13.71
CA PHE A 184 6.85 -1.55 13.40
C PHE A 184 7.88 -2.11 14.37
N ARG A 185 7.57 -2.17 15.68
CA ARG A 185 8.43 -2.83 16.67
C ARG A 185 8.73 -4.27 16.27
N ASN A 186 7.73 -5.03 15.86
CA ASN A 186 7.92 -6.44 15.50
C ASN A 186 8.72 -6.61 14.19
N ARG A 187 8.56 -5.71 13.24
CA ARG A 187 9.21 -5.79 11.92
C ARG A 187 10.63 -5.22 11.92
N TYR A 188 10.85 -4.16 12.68
CA TYR A 188 12.08 -3.34 12.67
C TYR A 188 12.66 -3.15 14.07
N ALA A 189 12.59 -4.16 14.92
CA ALA A 189 13.01 -4.10 16.33
C ALA A 189 14.44 -3.55 16.50
N GLY A 190 15.37 -3.91 15.60
CA GLY A 190 16.74 -3.44 15.61
C GLY A 190 16.92 -1.93 15.42
N LEU A 191 15.88 -1.21 14.91
CA LEU A 191 15.91 0.24 14.83
C LEU A 191 15.47 0.94 16.12
N PHE A 192 14.87 0.18 17.05
CA PHE A 192 14.25 0.66 18.29
C PHE A 192 14.90 0.02 19.50
N THR A 193 16.23 0.09 19.58
CA THR A 193 16.99 -0.46 20.71
C THR A 193 17.67 0.66 21.49
N ARG A 194 17.65 0.53 22.84
CA ARG A 194 18.35 1.47 23.75
C ARG A 194 19.87 1.32 23.70
N GLY A 195 20.35 0.24 23.03
CA GLY A 195 21.76 -0.12 23.05
C GLY A 195 22.26 -0.58 24.42
N PHE A 196 23.51 -1.01 24.47
CA PHE A 196 24.19 -1.47 25.68
C PHE A 196 25.67 -1.09 25.64
N SER A 197 26.29 -0.92 26.80
CA SER A 197 27.73 -0.71 26.94
C SER A 197 28.50 -2.04 26.87
N ARG A 198 29.83 -1.96 26.81
CA ARG A 198 30.70 -3.15 26.88
C ARG A 198 30.60 -3.82 28.23
N GLU A 199 30.52 -3.02 29.29
CA GLU A 199 30.46 -3.45 30.67
C GLU A 199 29.14 -4.20 30.93
N GLU A 200 27.99 -3.63 30.49
CA GLU A 200 26.68 -4.27 30.59
C GLU A 200 26.65 -5.61 29.83
N PHE A 201 27.24 -5.66 28.65
CA PHE A 201 27.32 -6.90 27.86
C PHE A 201 28.17 -7.95 28.53
N TYR A 202 29.36 -7.57 29.07
CA TYR A 202 30.24 -8.47 29.78
C TYR A 202 29.61 -9.01 31.07
N GLU A 203 28.96 -8.15 31.85
CA GLU A 203 28.22 -8.56 33.06
C GLU A 203 27.15 -9.61 32.75
N TYR A 204 26.42 -9.45 31.66
CA TYR A 204 25.37 -10.37 31.27
C TYR A 204 25.91 -11.66 30.66
N MET A 205 26.81 -11.54 29.67
CA MET A 205 27.31 -12.68 28.90
C MET A 205 28.42 -13.46 29.61
N GLY A 206 29.27 -12.78 30.41
CA GLY A 206 30.51 -13.32 30.97
C GLY A 206 31.63 -13.45 29.95
N ILE A 207 31.49 -12.84 28.79
CA ILE A 207 32.40 -12.94 27.64
C ILE A 207 32.54 -11.57 27.03
N GLU A 208 33.74 -11.24 26.54
CA GLU A 208 34.03 -9.95 25.92
C GLU A 208 33.23 -9.74 24.62
N ILE A 209 32.77 -8.50 24.38
CA ILE A 209 31.97 -8.11 23.23
C ILE A 209 32.68 -8.39 21.89
N GLN A 210 34.04 -8.38 21.90
CA GLN A 210 34.86 -8.63 20.72
C GLN A 210 34.65 -10.05 20.16
N GLU A 211 34.29 -11.02 20.99
CA GLU A 211 33.97 -12.39 20.56
C GLU A 211 32.68 -12.43 19.67
N PHE A 212 31.89 -11.39 19.72
CA PHE A 212 30.61 -11.24 18.97
C PHE A 212 30.61 -10.10 17.99
N GLN A 213 31.77 -9.59 17.56
CA GLN A 213 31.89 -8.44 16.67
C GLN A 213 31.14 -8.58 15.35
N GLN A 214 30.89 -9.80 14.85
CA GLN A 214 30.10 -10.06 13.64
C GLN A 214 28.60 -9.85 13.85
N LEU A 215 28.14 -9.93 15.11
CA LEU A 215 26.73 -9.80 15.49
C LEU A 215 26.39 -8.41 16.02
N ILE A 216 27.39 -7.57 16.29
CA ILE A 216 27.24 -6.30 17.01
C ILE A 216 27.74 -5.14 16.17
N THR A 217 27.06 -4.02 16.29
CA THR A 217 27.41 -2.75 15.62
C THR A 217 27.19 -1.58 16.60
N THR A 218 27.60 -0.39 16.21
CA THR A 218 27.28 0.85 16.95
C THR A 218 25.78 1.08 16.98
N CYS A 219 25.25 1.45 18.13
CA CYS A 219 23.82 1.73 18.30
C CYS A 219 23.39 2.93 17.43
N GLN A 220 22.23 2.81 16.79
CA GLN A 220 21.72 3.86 15.90
C GLN A 220 21.16 5.06 16.67
N ILE A 221 20.66 4.84 17.89
CA ILE A 221 20.09 5.88 18.75
C ILE A 221 21.20 6.58 19.56
N ASP A 222 22.03 5.80 20.20
CA ASP A 222 23.12 6.28 21.06
C ASP A 222 24.48 5.80 20.52
N LYS A 223 25.27 6.71 19.95
CA LYS A 223 26.55 6.39 19.29
C LYS A 223 27.66 5.94 20.25
N GLU A 224 27.48 6.13 21.55
CA GLU A 224 28.39 5.65 22.57
C GLU A 224 28.15 4.20 22.98
N LYS A 225 27.01 3.62 22.54
CA LYS A 225 26.58 2.26 22.83
C LYS A 225 26.68 1.33 21.61
N TYR A 226 26.46 0.07 21.90
CA TYR A 226 26.41 -1.01 20.92
C TYR A 226 24.99 -1.57 20.80
N GLN A 227 24.71 -2.20 19.68
CA GLN A 227 23.47 -2.95 19.44
C GLN A 227 23.75 -4.18 18.58
N PHE A 228 22.82 -5.13 18.54
CA PHE A 228 22.89 -6.22 17.58
C PHE A 228 22.67 -5.70 16.16
N ASN A 229 23.48 -6.20 15.22
CA ASN A 229 23.35 -5.91 13.79
C ASN A 229 22.28 -6.79 13.16
N ALA A 230 21.04 -6.62 13.61
CA ALA A 230 19.92 -7.41 13.17
C ALA A 230 18.63 -6.57 13.21
N MET A 231 17.89 -6.58 12.10
CA MET A 231 16.63 -5.84 11.97
C MET A 231 15.53 -6.41 12.88
N ASN A 232 15.51 -7.71 13.11
CA ASN A 232 14.56 -8.41 13.96
C ASN A 232 15.14 -9.71 14.50
N GLU A 233 14.39 -10.39 15.36
CA GLU A 233 14.81 -11.66 16.00
C GLU A 233 15.18 -12.75 15.00
N ASN A 234 14.46 -12.88 13.89
CA ASN A 234 14.74 -13.91 12.87
C ASN A 234 16.09 -13.67 12.18
N VAL A 235 16.38 -12.40 11.87
CA VAL A 235 17.68 -12.00 11.31
C VAL A 235 18.79 -12.28 12.31
N LEU A 236 18.58 -11.99 13.61
CA LEU A 236 19.57 -12.28 14.64
C LEU A 236 19.83 -13.79 14.78
N LYS A 237 18.79 -14.62 14.81
CA LYS A 237 18.93 -16.11 14.84
C LYS A 237 19.75 -16.62 13.66
N TYR A 238 19.42 -16.14 12.46
CA TYR A 238 20.18 -16.50 11.28
C TYR A 238 21.66 -16.10 11.38
N SER A 239 21.94 -14.87 11.84
CA SER A 239 23.31 -14.37 12.01
C SER A 239 24.09 -15.15 13.07
N ILE A 240 23.46 -15.52 14.19
CA ILE A 240 24.04 -16.37 15.23
C ILE A 240 24.44 -17.74 14.64
N ALA A 241 23.55 -18.36 13.86
CA ALA A 241 23.81 -19.64 13.21
C ALA A 241 25.01 -19.56 12.25
N GLN A 242 25.13 -18.47 11.49
CA GLN A 242 26.25 -18.25 10.57
C GLN A 242 27.58 -17.94 11.28
N SER A 243 27.53 -17.32 12.45
CA SER A 243 28.72 -16.95 13.23
C SER A 243 29.36 -18.11 14.03
N GLY A 244 28.69 -19.27 14.09
CA GLY A 244 29.13 -20.40 14.90
C GLY A 244 28.93 -20.20 16.41
N LYS A 245 28.06 -19.29 16.83
CA LYS A 245 27.79 -18.93 18.24
C LYS A 245 26.46 -19.49 18.75
N GLN A 246 25.97 -20.63 18.18
CA GLN A 246 24.69 -21.24 18.53
C GLN A 246 24.58 -21.60 20.01
N GLU A 247 25.69 -21.92 20.69
CA GLU A 247 25.72 -22.22 22.13
C GLU A 247 25.23 -21.03 22.99
N TYR A 248 25.29 -19.79 22.47
CA TYR A 248 24.83 -18.57 23.14
C TYR A 248 23.49 -18.08 22.65
N GLU A 249 22.82 -18.78 21.71
CA GLU A 249 21.63 -18.28 21.01
C GLU A 249 20.54 -17.82 21.98
N GLU A 250 20.13 -18.65 22.91
CA GLU A 250 19.07 -18.32 23.86
C GLU A 250 19.41 -17.06 24.66
N LYS A 251 20.65 -16.97 25.16
CA LYS A 251 21.12 -15.85 25.97
C LYS A 251 21.22 -14.55 25.15
N LEU A 252 21.70 -14.62 23.90
CA LEU A 252 21.78 -13.48 23.00
C LEU A 252 20.39 -12.96 22.59
N LEU A 253 19.45 -13.86 22.32
CA LEU A 253 18.07 -13.50 21.97
C LEU A 253 17.33 -12.86 23.16
N GLN A 254 17.54 -13.37 24.36
CA GLN A 254 16.98 -12.78 25.58
C GLN A 254 17.53 -11.36 25.77
N TYR A 255 18.85 -11.18 25.69
CA TYR A 255 19.51 -9.89 25.81
C TYR A 255 19.06 -8.89 24.73
N TYR A 256 18.89 -9.35 23.49
CA TYR A 256 18.31 -8.53 22.40
C TYR A 256 16.91 -8.00 22.78
N LYS A 257 16.02 -8.88 23.26
CA LYS A 257 14.64 -8.51 23.63
C LYS A 257 14.58 -7.49 24.77
N GLU A 258 15.45 -7.62 25.76
CA GLU A 258 15.50 -6.72 26.92
C GLU A 258 15.90 -5.28 26.55
N HIS A 259 16.65 -5.12 25.44
CA HIS A 259 17.10 -3.81 24.98
C HIS A 259 16.19 -3.15 23.95
N ILE A 260 15.14 -3.83 23.47
CA ILE A 260 14.15 -3.22 22.59
C ILE A 260 13.28 -2.26 23.40
N MET A 261 13.04 -1.07 22.84
CA MET A 261 12.15 -0.05 23.42
C MET A 261 10.73 -0.56 23.59
N GLU A 262 10.04 -0.05 24.59
CA GLU A 262 8.62 -0.32 24.79
C GLU A 262 7.78 0.35 23.67
N VAL A 263 6.61 -0.22 23.38
CA VAL A 263 5.72 0.26 22.31
C VAL A 263 5.42 1.76 22.43
N LYS A 264 5.23 2.25 23.66
CA LYS A 264 5.00 3.67 23.92
C LYS A 264 6.20 4.53 23.56
N GLU A 265 7.39 4.11 23.98
CA GLU A 265 8.64 4.83 23.66
C GLU A 265 8.89 4.88 22.16
N ILE A 266 8.56 3.80 21.43
CA ILE A 266 8.65 3.75 19.95
C ILE A 266 7.69 4.75 19.33
N LYS A 267 6.44 4.85 19.82
CA LYS A 267 5.49 5.85 19.35
C LYS A 267 6.03 7.26 19.54
N ASP A 268 6.53 7.56 20.74
CA ASP A 268 7.06 8.88 21.10
C ASP A 268 8.30 9.22 20.25
N ASP A 269 9.19 8.26 20.07
CA ASP A 269 10.39 8.38 19.24
C ASP A 269 10.04 8.66 17.76
N ILE A 270 9.18 7.87 17.14
CA ILE A 270 8.76 8.10 15.76
C ILE A 270 8.06 9.47 15.62
N SER A 271 7.17 9.82 16.55
CA SER A 271 6.43 11.07 16.51
C SER A 271 7.34 12.29 16.63
N SER A 272 8.47 12.17 17.32
CA SER A 272 9.48 13.25 17.42
C SER A 272 10.25 13.49 16.14
N HIS A 273 10.34 12.49 15.26
CA HIS A 273 11.10 12.55 13.98
C HIS A 273 10.21 12.70 12.76
N VAL A 274 8.94 12.25 12.82
CA VAL A 274 8.04 12.18 11.67
C VAL A 274 6.74 12.90 11.96
N GLN A 275 6.60 14.10 11.43
CA GLN A 275 5.37 14.90 11.55
C GLN A 275 4.18 14.14 10.94
N GLY A 276 3.05 14.10 11.66
CA GLY A 276 1.82 13.41 11.23
C GLY A 276 1.74 11.94 11.65
N PHE A 277 2.81 11.39 12.25
CA PHE A 277 2.77 9.98 12.70
C PHE A 277 1.85 9.80 13.91
N GLU A 278 1.80 10.76 14.83
CA GLU A 278 0.91 10.66 15.99
C GLU A 278 -0.56 10.60 15.57
N GLU A 279 -0.96 11.42 14.61
CA GLU A 279 -2.32 11.42 14.04
C GLU A 279 -2.65 10.12 13.34
N LEU A 280 -1.70 9.56 12.59
CA LEU A 280 -1.84 8.25 11.95
C LEU A 280 -1.99 7.13 12.98
N ALA A 281 -1.15 7.11 14.02
CA ALA A 281 -1.22 6.12 15.10
C ALA A 281 -2.55 6.19 15.86
N ASP A 282 -3.02 7.41 16.14
CA ASP A 282 -4.31 7.67 16.76
C ASP A 282 -5.48 7.24 15.88
N PHE A 283 -5.44 7.54 14.58
CA PHE A 283 -6.41 7.04 13.60
C PHE A 283 -6.44 5.51 13.60
N TRP A 284 -5.28 4.86 13.48
CA TRP A 284 -5.16 3.41 13.49
C TRP A 284 -5.76 2.80 14.75
N LYS A 285 -5.50 3.39 15.91
CA LYS A 285 -6.03 2.91 17.20
C LYS A 285 -7.55 3.07 17.31
N LYS A 286 -8.09 4.21 16.85
CA LYS A 286 -9.50 4.61 17.08
C LYS A 286 -10.46 4.05 16.03
N THR A 287 -9.99 3.76 14.79
CA THR A 287 -10.87 3.33 13.69
C THR A 287 -10.95 1.81 13.67
N SER A 288 -11.99 1.27 14.30
CA SER A 288 -12.23 -0.17 14.41
C SER A 288 -12.36 -0.83 13.05
N GLU A 289 -13.06 -0.20 12.11
CA GLU A 289 -13.29 -0.67 10.75
C GLU A 289 -11.97 -0.89 10.01
N PHE A 290 -11.03 0.06 10.13
CA PHE A 290 -9.71 -0.06 9.50
C PHE A 290 -8.90 -1.24 10.08
N LYS A 291 -8.94 -1.43 11.40
CA LYS A 291 -8.21 -2.53 12.06
C LYS A 291 -8.81 -3.90 11.80
N SER A 292 -10.11 -3.99 11.60
CA SER A 292 -10.83 -5.25 11.39
C SER A 292 -11.03 -5.61 9.92
N MET A 293 -10.72 -4.73 8.98
CA MET A 293 -10.84 -5.06 7.58
C MET A 293 -9.70 -5.97 7.11
N ASN A 294 -10.00 -6.83 6.14
CA ASN A 294 -9.02 -7.59 5.38
C ASN A 294 -9.21 -7.29 3.90
N LEU A 295 -8.12 -7.09 3.16
CA LEU A 295 -8.20 -6.85 1.73
C LEU A 295 -8.51 -8.16 1.00
N THR A 296 -9.45 -8.10 0.08
CA THR A 296 -9.67 -9.16 -0.93
C THR A 296 -8.59 -9.09 -2.01
N SER A 297 -8.57 -10.05 -2.92
CA SER A 297 -7.68 -10.03 -4.08
C SER A 297 -7.83 -8.73 -4.90
N VAL A 298 -9.07 -8.31 -5.14
CA VAL A 298 -9.36 -7.06 -5.86
C VAL A 298 -8.93 -5.83 -5.06
N GLY A 299 -9.17 -5.84 -3.74
CA GLY A 299 -8.73 -4.75 -2.86
C GLY A 299 -7.21 -4.62 -2.79
N ILE A 300 -6.48 -5.74 -2.85
CA ILE A 300 -5.01 -5.75 -2.94
C ILE A 300 -4.57 -5.14 -4.26
N GLU A 301 -5.12 -5.58 -5.40
CA GLU A 301 -4.75 -5.07 -6.72
C GLU A 301 -4.99 -3.56 -6.83
N ILE A 302 -6.16 -3.09 -6.41
CA ILE A 302 -6.49 -1.65 -6.45
C ILE A 302 -5.59 -0.84 -5.50
N GLY A 303 -5.33 -1.36 -4.30
CA GLY A 303 -4.41 -0.74 -3.34
C GLY A 303 -2.99 -0.66 -3.88
N LEU A 304 -2.52 -1.73 -4.55
CA LEU A 304 -1.22 -1.82 -5.17
C LEU A 304 -1.08 -0.88 -6.37
N LEU A 305 -2.09 -0.82 -7.23
CA LEU A 305 -2.16 0.12 -8.34
C LEU A 305 -1.98 1.56 -7.86
N ASN A 306 -2.78 1.98 -6.88
CA ASN A 306 -2.71 3.33 -6.33
C ASN A 306 -1.37 3.60 -5.62
N TYR A 307 -0.83 2.60 -4.90
CA TYR A 307 0.50 2.69 -4.30
C TYR A 307 1.59 2.89 -5.35
N ASN A 308 1.62 2.07 -6.39
CA ASN A 308 2.62 2.15 -7.46
C ASN A 308 2.56 3.49 -8.19
N LEU A 309 1.37 3.97 -8.54
CA LEU A 309 1.18 5.25 -9.23
C LEU A 309 1.67 6.43 -8.38
N GLN A 310 1.40 6.43 -7.08
CA GLN A 310 1.77 7.56 -6.22
C GLN A 310 3.22 7.53 -5.76
N THR A 311 3.84 6.36 -5.63
CA THR A 311 5.22 6.22 -5.13
C THR A 311 6.25 5.99 -6.23
N GLY A 312 5.83 5.75 -7.47
CA GLY A 312 6.70 5.32 -8.56
C GLY A 312 7.27 3.91 -8.40
N SER A 313 6.73 3.12 -7.46
CA SER A 313 7.11 1.72 -7.24
C SER A 313 6.60 0.83 -8.36
N LYS A 314 7.13 -0.39 -8.46
CA LYS A 314 6.75 -1.38 -9.50
C LYS A 314 6.49 -2.75 -8.87
N ILE A 315 5.84 -2.79 -7.73
CA ILE A 315 5.46 -4.04 -7.05
C ILE A 315 4.36 -4.71 -7.85
N GLN A 316 4.43 -6.02 -8.00
CA GLN A 316 3.48 -6.80 -8.79
C GLN A 316 2.61 -7.67 -7.89
N TRP A 317 1.40 -8.01 -8.38
CA TRP A 317 0.47 -8.92 -7.73
C TRP A 317 1.12 -10.25 -7.27
N LYS A 318 1.93 -10.84 -8.13
CA LYS A 318 2.65 -12.10 -7.86
C LYS A 318 3.64 -12.04 -6.69
N ASP A 319 3.98 -10.84 -6.21
CA ASP A 319 4.84 -10.67 -5.04
C ASP A 319 4.06 -10.94 -3.72
N PHE A 320 2.73 -11.17 -3.79
CA PHE A 320 1.83 -11.39 -2.65
C PHE A 320 1.17 -12.78 -2.61
N ILE A 321 1.40 -13.63 -3.61
CA ILE A 321 0.80 -14.98 -3.72
C ILE A 321 1.79 -16.04 -3.27
#